data_1614259ad597b3aa23d85045ea17f1cd
#
_entry.id   1614259ad597b3aa23d85045ea17f1cd
#
_cell.length_a   1.000
_cell.length_b   1.000
_cell.length_c   1.000
_cell.angle_alpha   90.00
_cell.angle_beta   90.00
_cell.angle_gamma   90.00
#
_symmetry.space_group_name_H-M   'P 1'
#
loop_
_entity.id
_entity.type
_entity.pdbx_description
1 polymer ?
#
loop_
_entity_poly.entity_id
_entity_poly.type
_entity_poly.pdbx_seq_one_letter_code
_entity_poly.pdbx_strand_id
1 'polypeptide(L)'
;MPLFQGTQQQYYDNSQTLVSDGNAALPALTFDPLPTSEIEFDLFVGGSEIAGNLYSYNASSGVITMDTALAAGTEVVVRQILQGEQLGNYQYVGIDDLIANFQVNYVGEDKIIRKVKLPEISFHVQRAIAELSYDTLRSQKSQEIEVPPSLKMKLPHDYVNYVQLSWKDSAGIERIIYPARKTSNPKALLQDGNYGYTFDQDGTLLEALDSNTLTDFQNADQPTNTVENVTGPDVDATLAEGRRYGLTPENSQFNGLYFIDNSRGYIYFSSGINGKIVTLKYISDSLGTEEEIRIHKLAEEAVYKWTAHGILSSRVSTPEYVIARFKKERFAAIRQAKLRLSNLKIEELNLIMKNKSKIIKH
;
A
#
# COMPACT_ATOMS: atom_id res chain seq x y z
N MET A 1 -13.05 -5.86 -18.93
CA MET A 1 -12.55 -6.99 -18.13
C MET A 1 -11.25 -7.43 -18.76
N PRO A 2 -10.10 -7.16 -18.17
CA PRO A 2 -8.86 -7.60 -18.77
C PRO A 2 -8.87 -9.13 -18.85
N LEU A 3 -8.72 -9.63 -20.07
CA LEU A 3 -8.54 -11.05 -20.31
C LEU A 3 -7.05 -11.34 -20.16
N PHE A 4 -6.71 -12.41 -19.48
CA PHE A 4 -5.34 -12.88 -19.46
C PHE A 4 -4.93 -13.24 -20.88
N GLN A 5 -3.96 -12.55 -21.43
CA GLN A 5 -3.51 -12.70 -22.82
C GLN A 5 -2.31 -13.68 -22.94
N GLY A 6 -1.65 -13.99 -21.82
CA GLY A 6 -0.52 -14.88 -21.76
C GLY A 6 -0.90 -16.37 -21.73
N THR A 7 0.10 -17.22 -21.84
CA THR A 7 -0.05 -18.66 -21.60
C THR A 7 -0.09 -18.99 -20.12
N GLN A 8 -0.60 -20.16 -19.74
CA GLN A 8 -0.54 -20.62 -18.35
C GLN A 8 0.90 -20.71 -17.83
N GLN A 9 1.85 -21.08 -18.70
CA GLN A 9 3.26 -21.12 -18.35
C GLN A 9 3.79 -19.72 -17.99
N GLN A 10 3.45 -18.68 -18.78
CA GLN A 10 3.81 -17.29 -18.47
C GLN A 10 3.24 -16.83 -17.14
N TYR A 11 2.03 -17.29 -16.79
CA TYR A 11 1.40 -16.91 -15.54
C TYR A 11 2.02 -17.57 -14.31
N TYR A 12 2.28 -18.89 -14.38
CA TYR A 12 2.75 -19.65 -13.20
C TYR A 12 4.27 -19.64 -13.04
N ASP A 13 5.01 -19.76 -14.13
CA ASP A 13 6.49 -19.85 -14.11
C ASP A 13 7.17 -18.57 -14.53
N ASN A 14 6.41 -17.60 -15.01
CA ASN A 14 6.94 -16.36 -15.57
C ASN A 14 7.93 -16.60 -16.69
N SER A 15 7.71 -17.65 -17.46
CA SER A 15 8.59 -18.12 -18.51
C SER A 15 7.85 -18.28 -19.83
N GLN A 16 8.59 -18.12 -20.92
CA GLN A 16 8.15 -18.37 -22.27
C GLN A 16 9.17 -19.27 -22.96
N THR A 17 8.69 -20.32 -23.61
CA THR A 17 9.55 -21.18 -24.43
C THR A 17 9.50 -20.69 -25.86
N LEU A 18 10.65 -20.36 -26.41
CA LEU A 18 10.87 -20.03 -27.82
C LEU A 18 11.52 -21.21 -28.51
N VAL A 19 11.22 -21.41 -29.79
CA VAL A 19 11.87 -22.43 -30.62
C VAL A 19 12.69 -21.72 -31.69
N SER A 20 14.00 -21.99 -31.71
CA SER A 20 14.89 -21.43 -32.75
C SER A 20 14.53 -21.99 -34.13
N ASP A 21 14.50 -21.14 -35.11
CA ASP A 21 14.34 -21.48 -36.53
C ASP A 21 15.68 -21.71 -37.27
N GLY A 22 16.79 -21.64 -36.54
CA GLY A 22 18.15 -21.76 -37.08
C GLY A 22 18.79 -20.38 -37.37
N ASN A 23 18.05 -19.29 -37.18
CA ASN A 23 18.56 -17.93 -37.28
C ASN A 23 19.13 -17.43 -35.96
N ALA A 24 19.94 -16.39 -36.00
CA ALA A 24 20.45 -15.75 -34.77
C ALA A 24 19.36 -15.00 -33.99
N ALA A 25 18.34 -14.45 -34.69
CA ALA A 25 17.21 -13.79 -34.04
C ALA A 25 16.15 -14.84 -33.67
N LEU A 26 15.77 -14.84 -32.39
CA LEU A 26 14.68 -15.69 -31.87
C LEU A 26 13.32 -15.04 -32.15
N PRO A 27 12.22 -15.83 -32.11
CA PRO A 27 10.88 -15.26 -32.13
C PRO A 27 10.69 -14.18 -31.05
N ALA A 28 9.87 -13.17 -31.32
CA ALA A 28 9.63 -12.11 -30.37
C ALA A 28 8.97 -12.62 -29.07
N LEU A 29 9.34 -12.04 -27.93
CA LEU A 29 8.71 -12.28 -26.65
C LEU A 29 7.27 -11.76 -26.66
N THR A 30 6.40 -12.46 -25.96
CA THR A 30 4.97 -12.11 -25.81
C THR A 30 4.62 -11.77 -24.35
N PHE A 31 5.61 -11.40 -23.54
CA PHE A 31 5.34 -10.91 -22.20
C PHE A 31 4.59 -9.56 -22.26
N ASP A 32 3.74 -9.33 -21.28
CA ASP A 32 3.03 -8.06 -21.10
C ASP A 32 3.15 -7.62 -19.62
N PRO A 33 3.91 -6.55 -19.30
CA PRO A 33 4.76 -5.77 -20.21
C PRO A 33 6.02 -6.52 -20.70
N LEU A 34 6.55 -6.09 -21.84
CA LEU A 34 7.85 -6.57 -22.31
C LEU A 34 8.96 -6.11 -21.37
N PRO A 35 10.02 -6.92 -21.15
CA PRO A 35 11.20 -6.48 -20.41
C PRO A 35 11.79 -5.20 -21.03
N THR A 36 12.26 -4.28 -20.19
CA THR A 36 12.89 -3.02 -20.66
C THR A 36 14.38 -3.17 -20.89
N SER A 37 14.99 -4.20 -20.31
CA SER A 37 16.42 -4.50 -20.41
C SER A 37 16.72 -5.98 -20.29
N GLU A 38 17.92 -6.38 -20.66
CA GLU A 38 18.42 -7.75 -20.53
C GLU A 38 18.54 -8.25 -19.08
N ILE A 39 18.63 -7.32 -18.13
CA ILE A 39 18.76 -7.64 -16.70
C ILE A 39 17.44 -8.16 -16.12
N GLU A 40 16.33 -7.94 -16.80
CA GLU A 40 14.99 -8.29 -16.32
C GLU A 40 14.57 -9.73 -16.69
N PHE A 41 15.42 -10.49 -17.37
CA PHE A 41 15.16 -11.89 -17.68
C PHE A 41 16.43 -12.74 -17.75
N ASP A 42 16.27 -14.02 -17.44
CA ASP A 42 17.28 -15.06 -17.63
C ASP A 42 16.95 -15.90 -18.87
N LEU A 43 17.95 -16.29 -19.60
CA LEU A 43 17.84 -17.07 -20.81
C LEU A 43 18.47 -18.45 -20.61
N PHE A 44 17.71 -19.52 -20.88
CA PHE A 44 18.16 -20.91 -20.73
C PHE A 44 18.09 -21.64 -22.05
N VAL A 45 19.15 -22.35 -22.40
CA VAL A 45 19.20 -23.24 -23.57
C VAL A 45 19.59 -24.63 -23.11
N GLY A 46 18.73 -25.61 -23.37
CA GLY A 46 18.95 -26.98 -22.92
C GLY A 46 19.06 -27.13 -21.40
N GLY A 47 18.43 -26.21 -20.64
CA GLY A 47 18.46 -26.16 -19.18
C GLY A 47 19.68 -25.46 -18.57
N SER A 48 20.61 -24.96 -19.39
CA SER A 48 21.77 -24.18 -18.95
C SER A 48 21.51 -22.69 -19.18
N GLU A 49 21.80 -21.87 -18.18
CA GLU A 49 21.70 -20.40 -18.27
C GLU A 49 22.76 -19.85 -19.23
N ILE A 50 22.36 -18.92 -20.08
CA ILE A 50 23.22 -18.22 -21.04
C ILE A 50 23.63 -16.88 -20.46
N ALA A 51 24.93 -16.61 -20.46
CA ALA A 51 25.46 -15.34 -19.97
C ALA A 51 25.01 -14.18 -20.86
N GLY A 52 24.65 -13.02 -20.28
CA GLY A 52 24.10 -11.86 -20.96
C GLY A 52 25.01 -11.21 -22.04
N ASN A 53 26.30 -11.57 -22.08
CA ASN A 53 27.24 -11.15 -23.11
C ASN A 53 27.20 -11.98 -24.40
N LEU A 54 26.36 -13.02 -24.46
CA LEU A 54 26.22 -13.92 -25.62
C LEU A 54 24.95 -13.69 -26.44
N TYR A 55 24.17 -12.69 -26.09
CA TYR A 55 22.99 -12.26 -26.81
C TYR A 55 22.74 -10.78 -26.64
N SER A 56 21.90 -10.21 -27.47
CA SER A 56 21.40 -8.84 -27.36
C SER A 56 19.89 -8.82 -27.41
N TYR A 57 19.28 -7.88 -26.68
CA TYR A 57 17.83 -7.74 -26.60
C TYR A 57 17.35 -6.38 -27.11
N ASN A 58 16.30 -6.40 -27.89
CA ASN A 58 15.63 -5.19 -28.37
C ASN A 58 14.28 -5.02 -27.64
N ALA A 59 14.24 -4.11 -26.67
CA ALA A 59 13.06 -3.85 -25.83
C ALA A 59 11.82 -3.38 -26.62
N SER A 60 12.00 -2.71 -27.75
CA SER A 60 10.87 -2.21 -28.55
C SER A 60 10.17 -3.28 -29.39
N SER A 61 10.91 -4.31 -29.80
CA SER A 61 10.40 -5.42 -30.62
C SER A 61 10.23 -6.73 -29.85
N GLY A 62 10.78 -6.82 -28.61
CA GLY A 62 10.81 -8.06 -27.85
C GLY A 62 11.68 -9.17 -28.45
N VAL A 63 12.60 -8.83 -29.35
CA VAL A 63 13.42 -9.81 -30.07
C VAL A 63 14.76 -9.99 -29.37
N ILE A 64 15.14 -11.24 -29.10
CA ILE A 64 16.47 -11.62 -28.62
C ILE A 64 17.30 -12.10 -29.81
N THR A 65 18.48 -11.55 -29.99
CA THR A 65 19.44 -11.95 -31.02
C THR A 65 20.64 -12.61 -30.36
N MET A 66 20.89 -13.87 -30.69
CA MET A 66 22.03 -14.64 -30.20
C MET A 66 23.28 -14.30 -31.00
N ASP A 67 24.43 -14.21 -30.35
CA ASP A 67 25.71 -14.02 -31.02
C ASP A 67 26.09 -15.20 -31.94
N THR A 68 25.67 -16.41 -31.56
CA THR A 68 25.82 -17.62 -32.34
C THR A 68 24.45 -18.21 -32.61
N ALA A 69 24.07 -18.40 -33.86
CA ALA A 69 22.80 -19.00 -34.25
C ALA A 69 22.66 -20.40 -33.64
N LEU A 70 21.52 -20.64 -33.01
CA LEU A 70 21.19 -21.97 -32.46
C LEU A 70 20.65 -22.88 -33.56
N ALA A 71 20.81 -24.18 -33.38
CA ALA A 71 20.25 -25.16 -34.32
C ALA A 71 18.72 -25.03 -34.39
N ALA A 72 18.15 -25.21 -35.58
CA ALA A 72 16.69 -25.18 -35.74
C ALA A 72 16.04 -26.24 -34.86
N GLY A 73 14.96 -25.89 -34.16
CA GLY A 73 14.26 -26.75 -33.21
C GLY A 73 14.82 -26.71 -31.78
N THR A 74 15.87 -25.95 -31.52
CA THR A 74 16.38 -25.78 -30.15
C THR A 74 15.38 -24.95 -29.33
N GLU A 75 15.00 -25.52 -28.18
CA GLU A 75 14.15 -24.82 -27.21
C GLU A 75 14.95 -23.87 -26.35
N VAL A 76 14.50 -22.63 -26.30
CA VAL A 76 15.06 -21.54 -25.50
C VAL A 76 13.98 -21.10 -24.50
N VAL A 77 14.26 -21.23 -23.22
CA VAL A 77 13.35 -20.79 -22.16
C VAL A 77 13.81 -19.41 -21.68
N VAL A 78 12.97 -18.43 -21.82
CA VAL A 78 13.16 -17.08 -21.28
C VAL A 78 12.32 -16.95 -20.02
N ARG A 79 12.97 -16.72 -18.90
CA ARG A 79 12.33 -16.51 -17.60
C ARG A 79 12.49 -15.06 -17.19
N GLN A 80 11.37 -14.35 -17.08
CA GLN A 80 11.38 -12.95 -16.65
C GLN A 80 11.65 -12.90 -15.14
N ILE A 81 12.61 -12.05 -14.73
CA ILE A 81 12.90 -11.76 -13.34
C ILE A 81 11.91 -10.68 -12.92
N LEU A 82 10.71 -11.07 -12.50
CA LEU A 82 9.74 -10.10 -12.00
C LEU A 82 10.15 -9.62 -10.61
N GLN A 83 10.25 -8.32 -10.47
CA GLN A 83 10.19 -7.71 -9.16
C GLN A 83 8.78 -7.95 -8.58
N GLY A 84 8.70 -8.96 -7.78
CA GLY A 84 7.75 -9.35 -6.73
C GLY A 84 6.25 -9.14 -6.87
N GLU A 85 5.72 -8.26 -7.71
CA GLU A 85 4.34 -7.79 -7.53
C GLU A 85 3.33 -8.17 -8.61
N GLN A 86 3.74 -8.73 -9.73
CA GLN A 86 2.82 -8.92 -10.86
C GLN A 86 2.18 -10.31 -10.96
N LEU A 87 2.79 -11.33 -10.39
CA LEU A 87 2.21 -12.68 -10.39
C LEU A 87 1.12 -12.81 -9.32
N GLY A 88 -0.06 -13.25 -9.73
CA GLY A 88 -1.22 -13.38 -8.86
C GLY A 88 -2.18 -12.19 -8.86
N ASN A 89 -1.85 -11.10 -9.53
CA ASN A 89 -2.65 -9.87 -9.59
C ASN A 89 -3.87 -9.93 -10.54
N TYR A 90 -4.12 -11.09 -11.15
CA TYR A 90 -5.27 -11.28 -12.05
C TYR A 90 -6.63 -10.93 -11.43
N GLN A 91 -6.71 -10.87 -10.09
CA GLN A 91 -7.92 -10.45 -9.38
C GLN A 91 -8.16 -8.93 -9.41
N TYR A 92 -7.17 -8.16 -9.83
CA TYR A 92 -7.21 -6.71 -9.83
C TYR A 92 -7.27 -6.14 -11.24
N VAL A 93 -7.81 -4.94 -11.37
CA VAL A 93 -7.95 -4.18 -12.62
C VAL A 93 -7.30 -2.83 -12.42
N GLY A 94 -6.45 -2.41 -13.34
CA GLY A 94 -5.81 -1.10 -13.33
C GLY A 94 -6.80 0.03 -13.62
N ILE A 95 -6.40 1.26 -13.28
CA ILE A 95 -7.24 2.45 -13.49
C ILE A 95 -7.49 2.71 -14.98
N ASP A 96 -6.50 2.51 -15.84
CA ASP A 96 -6.63 2.74 -17.27
C ASP A 96 -7.64 1.80 -17.90
N ASP A 97 -7.61 0.52 -17.53
CA ASP A 97 -8.61 -0.46 -17.93
C ASP A 97 -10.02 -0.08 -17.47
N LEU A 98 -10.14 0.41 -16.22
CA LEU A 98 -11.43 0.87 -15.69
C LEU A 98 -11.97 2.05 -16.51
N ILE A 99 -11.12 3.01 -16.85
CA ILE A 99 -11.50 4.17 -17.64
C ILE A 99 -11.91 3.75 -19.06
N ALA A 100 -11.10 2.89 -19.70
CA ALA A 100 -11.37 2.38 -21.05
C ALA A 100 -12.69 1.57 -21.08
N ASN A 101 -12.87 0.65 -20.14
CA ASN A 101 -14.07 -0.17 -20.02
C ASN A 101 -15.32 0.68 -19.71
N PHE A 102 -15.18 1.70 -18.85
CA PHE A 102 -16.26 2.64 -18.60
C PHE A 102 -16.65 3.40 -19.86
N GLN A 103 -15.68 3.89 -20.62
CA GLN A 103 -15.92 4.61 -21.86
C GLN A 103 -16.64 3.72 -22.87
N VAL A 104 -16.17 2.48 -23.06
CA VAL A 104 -16.81 1.51 -23.97
C VAL A 104 -18.23 1.18 -23.52
N ASN A 105 -18.51 1.10 -22.23
CA ASN A 105 -19.81 0.64 -21.75
C ASN A 105 -20.87 1.76 -21.62
N TYR A 106 -20.47 2.96 -21.18
CA TYR A 106 -21.39 4.04 -20.79
C TYR A 106 -21.40 5.24 -21.74
N VAL A 107 -20.37 5.41 -22.61
CA VAL A 107 -20.22 6.60 -23.43
C VAL A 107 -20.43 6.29 -24.93
N GLY A 108 -21.34 7.01 -25.59
CA GLY A 108 -21.63 6.86 -27.03
C GLY A 108 -22.93 7.53 -27.43
N GLU A 109 -23.21 7.61 -28.73
CA GLU A 109 -24.40 8.29 -29.24
C GLU A 109 -25.72 7.66 -28.76
N ASP A 110 -25.77 6.33 -28.68
CA ASP A 110 -26.93 5.56 -28.23
C ASP A 110 -26.86 5.16 -26.75
N LYS A 111 -25.92 5.73 -26.01
CA LYS A 111 -25.71 5.43 -24.60
C LYS A 111 -26.18 6.57 -23.69
N ILE A 112 -26.27 6.27 -22.39
CA ILE A 112 -26.74 7.25 -21.38
C ILE A 112 -25.89 8.51 -21.36
N ILE A 113 -24.60 8.40 -21.60
CA ILE A 113 -23.67 9.52 -21.64
C ILE A 113 -23.22 9.71 -23.08
N ARG A 114 -23.79 10.70 -23.77
CA ARG A 114 -23.45 10.93 -25.20
C ARG A 114 -21.99 11.29 -25.41
N LYS A 115 -21.45 12.19 -24.59
CA LYS A 115 -20.08 12.69 -24.70
C LYS A 115 -19.54 13.08 -23.33
N VAL A 116 -18.31 12.69 -23.03
CA VAL A 116 -17.58 13.05 -21.81
C VAL A 116 -16.10 13.14 -22.14
N LYS A 117 -15.36 14.01 -21.48
CA LYS A 117 -13.91 14.12 -21.63
C LYS A 117 -13.21 13.10 -20.75
N LEU A 118 -12.09 12.56 -21.23
CA LEU A 118 -11.29 11.58 -20.48
C LEU A 118 -10.90 12.05 -19.07
N PRO A 119 -10.42 13.30 -18.85
CA PRO A 119 -10.11 13.79 -17.52
C PRO A 119 -11.30 13.82 -16.55
N GLU A 120 -12.52 14.03 -17.08
CA GLU A 120 -13.74 14.00 -16.26
C GLU A 120 -14.05 12.58 -15.77
N ILE A 121 -13.85 11.57 -16.66
CA ILE A 121 -13.98 10.16 -16.27
C ILE A 121 -12.93 9.80 -15.21
N SER A 122 -11.67 10.12 -15.49
CA SER A 122 -10.54 9.85 -14.58
C SER A 122 -10.78 10.44 -13.19
N PHE A 123 -11.20 11.71 -13.11
CA PHE A 123 -11.53 12.37 -11.85
C PHE A 123 -12.61 11.61 -11.06
N HIS A 124 -13.70 11.22 -11.71
CA HIS A 124 -14.79 10.50 -11.03
C HIS A 124 -14.39 9.07 -10.66
N VAL A 125 -13.55 8.38 -11.46
CA VAL A 125 -13.03 7.05 -11.15
C VAL A 125 -12.10 7.11 -9.94
N GLN A 126 -11.14 8.04 -9.91
CA GLN A 126 -10.23 8.22 -8.76
C GLN A 126 -11.01 8.53 -7.49
N ARG A 127 -11.98 9.45 -7.56
CA ARG A 127 -12.85 9.74 -6.42
C ARG A 127 -13.66 8.55 -5.96
N ALA A 128 -14.16 7.72 -6.88
CA ALA A 128 -14.88 6.50 -6.54
C ALA A 128 -13.97 5.49 -5.83
N ILE A 129 -12.74 5.33 -6.30
CA ILE A 129 -11.74 4.44 -5.70
C ILE A 129 -11.38 4.91 -4.30
N ALA A 130 -11.07 6.20 -4.11
CA ALA A 130 -10.78 6.77 -2.80
C ALA A 130 -11.91 6.53 -1.80
N GLU A 131 -13.14 6.82 -2.18
CA GLU A 131 -14.31 6.65 -1.31
C GLU A 131 -14.56 5.17 -0.97
N LEU A 132 -14.39 4.26 -1.94
CA LEU A 132 -14.53 2.83 -1.70
C LEU A 132 -13.39 2.23 -0.87
N SER A 133 -12.19 2.83 -0.92
CA SER A 133 -11.01 2.36 -0.19
C SER A 133 -11.19 2.45 1.32
N TYR A 134 -11.93 3.44 1.81
CA TYR A 134 -12.09 3.67 3.25
C TYR A 134 -12.89 2.57 3.95
N ASP A 135 -13.90 2.00 3.29
CA ASP A 135 -14.82 1.08 3.96
C ASP A 135 -15.08 -0.23 3.22
N THR A 136 -14.85 -0.26 1.92
CA THR A 136 -15.26 -1.39 1.06
C THR A 136 -14.08 -2.25 0.63
N LEU A 137 -13.00 -1.63 0.15
CA LEU A 137 -11.88 -2.33 -0.47
C LEU A 137 -10.89 -2.90 0.54
N ARG A 138 -10.93 -2.43 1.80
CA ARG A 138 -9.95 -2.81 2.85
C ARG A 138 -8.52 -2.70 2.34
N SER A 139 -8.18 -1.55 1.76
CA SER A 139 -6.87 -1.27 1.19
C SER A 139 -5.80 -1.19 2.28
N GLN A 140 -5.45 -2.34 2.86
CA GLN A 140 -4.35 -2.43 3.81
C GLN A 140 -3.06 -2.64 3.03
N LYS A 141 -2.12 -1.72 3.23
CA LYS A 141 -0.75 -1.85 2.77
C LYS A 141 0.19 -2.03 3.96
N SER A 142 1.35 -2.58 3.71
CA SER A 142 2.42 -2.69 4.71
C SER A 142 3.70 -2.13 4.12
N GLN A 143 4.42 -1.35 4.93
CA GLN A 143 5.72 -0.81 4.58
C GLN A 143 6.70 -1.14 5.69
N GLU A 144 7.88 -1.60 5.31
CA GLU A 144 8.97 -1.91 6.22
C GLU A 144 10.07 -0.84 6.08
N ILE A 145 10.57 -0.35 7.20
CA ILE A 145 11.65 0.64 7.25
C ILE A 145 12.53 0.41 8.47
N GLU A 146 13.81 0.63 8.33
CA GLU A 146 14.74 0.74 9.46
C GLU A 146 14.61 2.14 10.07
N VAL A 147 14.40 2.20 11.39
CA VAL A 147 14.25 3.46 12.10
C VAL A 147 15.60 4.16 12.22
N PRO A 148 15.75 5.35 11.63
CA PRO A 148 16.99 6.10 11.68
C PRO A 148 17.27 6.65 13.09
N PRO A 149 18.49 7.08 13.39
CA PRO A 149 18.84 7.71 14.68
C PRO A 149 18.02 8.98 14.99
N SER A 150 17.44 9.62 13.99
CA SER A 150 16.54 10.76 14.18
C SER A 150 15.19 10.37 14.78
N LEU A 151 14.90 9.06 14.92
CA LEU A 151 13.65 8.52 15.44
C LEU A 151 12.40 9.04 14.72
N LYS A 152 12.53 9.36 13.42
CA LYS A 152 11.46 9.93 12.59
C LYS A 152 11.27 9.09 11.33
N MET A 153 10.03 8.77 11.01
CA MET A 153 9.63 8.14 9.76
C MET A 153 8.59 9.03 9.08
N LYS A 154 8.73 9.24 7.77
CA LYS A 154 7.69 9.92 6.98
C LYS A 154 6.52 8.96 6.77
N LEU A 155 5.30 9.50 6.87
CA LEU A 155 4.12 8.75 6.47
C LEU A 155 4.15 8.47 4.96
N PRO A 156 3.69 7.29 4.51
CA PRO A 156 3.50 7.02 3.09
C PRO A 156 2.61 8.07 2.43
N HIS A 157 2.82 8.35 1.15
CA HIS A 157 2.06 9.37 0.41
C HIS A 157 0.56 9.05 0.30
N ASP A 158 0.21 7.77 0.34
CA ASP A 158 -1.15 7.24 0.26
C ASP A 158 -1.73 6.85 1.65
N TYR A 159 -1.11 7.33 2.72
CA TYR A 159 -1.52 7.03 4.09
C TYR A 159 -2.82 7.73 4.47
N VAL A 160 -3.78 6.97 4.96
CA VAL A 160 -5.04 7.48 5.54
C VAL A 160 -5.07 7.28 7.05
N ASN A 161 -4.84 6.05 7.50
CA ASN A 161 -4.86 5.73 8.92
C ASN A 161 -3.98 4.51 9.21
N TYR A 162 -3.39 4.45 10.38
CA TYR A 162 -2.61 3.28 10.78
C TYR A 162 -3.54 2.13 11.22
N VAL A 163 -3.07 0.91 11.00
CA VAL A 163 -3.69 -0.32 11.51
C VAL A 163 -2.86 -0.87 12.65
N GLN A 164 -1.57 -1.00 12.42
CA GLN A 164 -0.63 -1.58 13.38
C GLN A 164 0.79 -1.12 13.07
N LEU A 165 1.56 -0.87 14.11
CA LEU A 165 3.01 -0.76 14.04
C LEU A 165 3.62 -1.92 14.82
N SER A 166 4.59 -2.58 14.22
CA SER A 166 5.33 -3.69 14.83
C SER A 166 6.80 -3.61 14.46
N TRP A 167 7.67 -4.17 15.27
CA TRP A 167 9.06 -4.39 14.93
C TRP A 167 9.37 -5.89 14.98
N LYS A 168 10.32 -6.32 14.17
CA LYS A 168 10.70 -7.73 14.03
C LYS A 168 11.82 -8.06 14.99
N ASP A 169 11.60 -9.05 15.84
CA ASP A 169 12.61 -9.61 16.72
C ASP A 169 13.58 -10.51 15.94
N SER A 170 14.76 -10.79 16.50
CA SER A 170 15.75 -11.71 15.96
C SER A 170 15.21 -13.12 15.68
N ALA A 171 14.15 -13.53 16.39
CA ALA A 171 13.42 -14.78 16.17
C ALA A 171 12.40 -14.73 15.02
N GLY A 172 12.26 -13.59 14.33
CA GLY A 172 11.28 -13.41 13.25
C GLY A 172 9.85 -13.10 13.75
N ILE A 173 9.66 -12.86 15.04
CA ILE A 173 8.36 -12.57 15.64
C ILE A 173 8.09 -11.07 15.58
N GLU A 174 6.91 -10.68 15.07
CA GLU A 174 6.45 -9.29 15.10
C GLU A 174 6.03 -8.89 16.53
N ARG A 175 6.67 -7.86 17.07
CA ARG A 175 6.36 -7.24 18.37
C ARG A 175 5.59 -5.94 18.14
N ILE A 176 4.39 -5.86 18.69
CA ILE A 176 3.52 -4.67 18.54
C ILE A 176 4.10 -3.50 19.31
N ILE A 177 4.18 -2.34 18.65
CA ILE A 177 4.51 -1.05 19.27
C ILE A 177 3.19 -0.35 19.57
N TYR A 178 3.08 0.29 20.74
CA TYR A 178 1.84 0.97 21.12
C TYR A 178 1.94 2.49 20.97
N PRO A 179 0.80 3.16 20.68
CA PRO A 179 0.79 4.61 20.56
C PRO A 179 1.00 5.28 21.92
N ALA A 180 1.87 6.26 21.96
CA ALA A 180 2.07 7.12 23.12
C ALA A 180 0.92 8.11 23.22
N ARG A 181 0.05 7.93 24.22
CA ARG A 181 -1.14 8.78 24.43
C ARG A 181 -0.88 10.07 25.20
N LYS A 182 0.27 10.16 25.84
CA LYS A 182 0.64 11.25 26.73
C LYS A 182 1.68 12.20 26.16
N THR A 183 2.01 12.06 24.87
CA THR A 183 2.94 12.95 24.19
C THR A 183 2.26 13.68 23.05
N SER A 184 2.84 14.79 22.65
CA SER A 184 2.39 15.63 21.55
C SER A 184 3.59 16.38 20.96
N ASN A 185 3.43 16.94 19.78
CA ASN A 185 4.43 17.82 19.18
C ASN A 185 3.82 19.21 18.95
N PRO A 186 3.61 20.02 20.02
CA PRO A 186 3.09 21.36 19.88
C PRO A 186 4.10 22.24 19.14
N LYS A 187 3.63 23.37 18.62
CA LYS A 187 4.51 24.41 18.10
C LYS A 187 5.31 25.02 19.27
N ALA A 188 6.64 24.89 19.19
CA ALA A 188 7.52 25.42 20.21
C ALA A 188 7.98 26.83 19.80
N LEU A 189 7.41 27.85 20.43
CA LEU A 189 7.80 29.23 20.23
C LEU A 189 9.11 29.52 20.96
N LEU A 190 10.07 30.13 20.28
CA LEU A 190 11.34 30.49 20.87
C LEU A 190 11.18 31.73 21.76
N GLN A 191 11.81 31.69 22.94
CA GLN A 191 11.81 32.79 23.90
C GLN A 191 13.27 33.15 24.24
N ASP A 192 13.50 34.41 24.53
CA ASP A 192 14.76 34.94 25.02
C ASP A 192 14.96 34.63 26.53
N GLY A 193 16.11 35.01 27.08
CA GLY A 193 16.42 34.80 28.50
C GLY A 193 15.51 35.54 29.48
N ASN A 194 14.66 36.46 29.02
CA ASN A 194 13.68 37.20 29.77
C ASN A 194 12.23 36.74 29.50
N TYR A 195 12.07 35.56 28.88
CA TYR A 195 10.78 35.00 28.46
C TYR A 195 10.05 35.79 27.40
N GLY A 196 10.71 36.76 26.71
CA GLY A 196 10.18 37.48 25.58
C GLY A 196 10.18 36.62 24.32
N TYR A 197 9.17 36.80 23.44
CA TYR A 197 9.12 36.09 22.17
C TYR A 197 10.20 36.60 21.23
N THR A 198 10.83 35.68 20.51
CA THR A 198 11.83 36.00 19.48
C THR A 198 11.18 36.06 18.10
N PHE A 199 11.61 37.03 17.31
CA PHE A 199 11.07 37.27 15.96
C PHE A 199 12.20 37.20 14.93
N ASP A 200 11.87 36.81 13.72
CA ASP A 200 12.73 36.90 12.56
C ASP A 200 12.80 38.35 12.04
N GLN A 201 13.68 38.60 11.07
CA GLN A 201 13.85 39.93 10.44
C GLN A 201 12.57 40.49 9.85
N ASP A 202 11.64 39.61 9.44
CA ASP A 202 10.35 39.96 8.88
C ASP A 202 9.24 40.13 9.94
N GLY A 203 9.57 40.08 11.23
CA GLY A 203 8.61 40.18 12.33
C GLY A 203 7.77 38.91 12.58
N THR A 204 8.14 37.80 11.97
CA THR A 204 7.49 36.47 12.18
C THR A 204 8.03 35.83 13.43
N LEU A 205 7.17 35.22 14.25
CA LEU A 205 7.58 34.43 15.43
C LEU A 205 8.51 33.29 15.05
N LEU A 206 9.64 33.18 15.73
CA LEU A 206 10.54 32.05 15.56
C LEU A 206 10.00 30.82 16.29
N GLU A 207 9.96 29.69 15.56
CA GLU A 207 9.52 28.40 16.07
C GLU A 207 10.70 27.42 16.03
N ALA A 208 10.83 26.60 17.07
CA ALA A 208 11.75 25.46 17.03
C ALA A 208 11.18 24.35 16.14
N LEU A 209 12.07 23.59 15.51
CA LEU A 209 11.68 22.49 14.60
C LEU A 209 10.88 21.41 15.34
N ASP A 210 11.32 21.05 16.52
CA ASP A 210 10.69 20.06 17.40
C ASP A 210 10.39 20.68 18.77
N SER A 211 9.31 20.26 19.40
CA SER A 211 8.98 20.70 20.75
C SER A 211 9.83 20.00 21.80
N ASN A 212 10.07 20.66 22.93
CA ASN A 212 10.74 20.06 24.08
C ASN A 212 10.02 18.78 24.52
N THR A 213 8.68 18.78 24.52
CA THR A 213 7.86 17.61 24.84
C THR A 213 8.17 16.41 23.94
N LEU A 214 8.35 16.65 22.64
CA LEU A 214 8.72 15.59 21.71
C LEU A 214 10.17 15.14 21.91
N THR A 215 11.08 16.09 22.12
CA THR A 215 12.49 15.81 22.37
C THR A 215 12.67 15.00 23.65
N ASP A 216 11.94 15.33 24.71
CA ASP A 216 11.93 14.56 25.97
C ASP A 216 11.37 13.15 25.76
N PHE A 217 10.31 13.02 24.98
CA PHE A 217 9.76 11.70 24.62
C PHE A 217 10.76 10.84 23.82
N GLN A 218 11.48 11.44 22.89
CA GLN A 218 12.49 10.74 22.07
C GLN A 218 13.74 10.37 22.90
N ASN A 219 14.10 11.22 23.87
CA ASN A 219 15.26 11.02 24.72
C ASN A 219 14.95 10.24 26.01
N ALA A 220 13.65 10.05 26.32
CA ALA A 220 13.24 9.25 27.47
C ALA A 220 13.83 7.85 27.36
N ASP A 221 14.77 7.51 28.22
CA ASP A 221 15.31 6.18 28.32
C ASP A 221 14.16 5.23 28.59
N GLN A 222 13.84 4.41 27.61
CA GLN A 222 12.98 3.25 27.85
C GLN A 222 13.71 2.40 28.90
N PRO A 223 13.03 1.95 29.94
CA PRO A 223 13.69 1.20 31.00
C PRO A 223 14.40 0.00 30.38
N THR A 224 15.71 0.17 30.19
CA THR A 224 16.59 -0.94 29.87
C THR A 224 16.64 -1.84 31.08
N ASN A 225 16.57 -3.15 30.88
CA ASN A 225 16.66 -4.17 31.94
C ASN A 225 17.98 -4.14 32.74
N THR A 226 18.78 -3.10 32.61
CA THR A 226 20.01 -2.92 33.38
C THR A 226 19.66 -2.19 34.66
N VAL A 227 19.56 -2.98 35.73
CA VAL A 227 19.39 -2.59 37.14
C VAL A 227 20.50 -1.63 37.62
N GLU A 228 21.48 -1.30 36.80
CA GLU A 228 22.71 -0.62 37.18
C GLU A 228 22.61 0.91 37.32
N ASN A 229 21.54 1.55 36.89
CA ASN A 229 21.45 3.01 36.92
C ASN A 229 20.31 3.63 37.73
N VAL A 230 19.70 2.87 38.65
CA VAL A 230 18.68 3.38 39.56
C VAL A 230 19.32 3.88 40.86
N THR A 231 20.08 4.97 40.79
CA THR A 231 20.67 5.59 41.97
C THR A 231 20.26 7.04 42.23
N GLY A 232 19.16 7.50 41.61
CA GLY A 232 18.63 8.84 41.87
C GLY A 232 17.28 8.83 42.60
N PRO A 233 17.01 9.79 43.50
CA PRO A 233 15.75 9.87 44.23
C PRO A 233 14.51 10.16 43.34
N ASP A 234 14.71 10.53 42.10
CA ASP A 234 13.64 10.92 41.14
C ASP A 234 13.35 9.86 40.09
N VAL A 235 13.96 8.68 40.17
CA VAL A 235 13.64 7.59 39.24
C VAL A 235 12.36 6.95 39.72
N ASP A 236 11.31 7.09 38.94
CA ASP A 236 10.05 6.39 39.22
C ASP A 236 10.31 4.87 39.21
N ALA A 237 10.56 4.31 40.37
CA ALA A 237 10.83 2.89 40.60
C ALA A 237 9.74 1.98 40.01
N THR A 238 8.57 2.56 39.67
CA THR A 238 7.48 1.86 38.99
C THR A 238 7.81 1.48 37.54
N LEU A 239 8.75 2.17 36.89
CA LEU A 239 9.21 1.86 35.55
C LEU A 239 10.33 0.81 35.55
N ALA A 240 11.14 0.73 36.59
CA ALA A 240 12.32 -0.15 36.65
C ALA A 240 12.01 -1.58 37.12
N GLU A 241 11.03 -1.77 37.96
CA GLU A 241 10.75 -3.06 38.59
C GLU A 241 9.42 -3.67 38.09
N GLY A 242 9.40 -4.29 36.95
CA GLY A 242 8.48 -5.37 36.57
C GLY A 242 7.01 -5.35 37.06
N ARG A 243 6.48 -4.25 37.53
CA ARG A 243 5.07 -4.08 37.91
C ARG A 243 4.19 -3.95 36.65
N ARG A 244 4.12 -5.04 35.91
CA ARG A 244 3.36 -5.07 34.65
C ARG A 244 1.88 -5.37 34.85
N TYR A 245 1.49 -5.85 36.04
CA TYR A 245 0.10 -6.17 36.32
C TYR A 245 -0.71 -4.91 36.64
N GLY A 246 -1.80 -4.71 35.91
CA GLY A 246 -2.68 -3.57 36.12
C GLY A 246 -2.25 -2.28 35.43
N LEU A 247 -1.13 -2.27 34.74
CA LEU A 247 -0.71 -1.14 33.90
C LEU A 247 -1.43 -1.15 32.54
N THR A 248 -1.61 0.04 31.96
CA THR A 248 -2.04 0.14 30.57
C THR A 248 -1.02 -0.55 29.67
N PRO A 249 -1.43 -1.15 28.54
CA PRO A 249 -0.50 -1.82 27.61
C PRO A 249 0.68 -0.96 27.18
N GLU A 250 0.48 0.35 27.10
CA GLU A 250 1.49 1.37 26.81
C GLU A 250 2.65 1.34 27.82
N ASN A 251 2.37 1.19 29.11
CA ASN A 251 3.37 1.22 30.18
C ASN A 251 3.85 -0.17 30.60
N SER A 252 3.18 -1.22 30.13
CA SER A 252 3.45 -2.61 30.56
C SER A 252 4.45 -3.37 29.71
N GLN A 253 4.98 -2.75 28.64
CA GLN A 253 5.84 -3.42 27.67
C GLN A 253 7.08 -2.61 27.31
N PHE A 254 8.14 -3.35 26.92
CA PHE A 254 9.42 -2.77 26.49
C PHE A 254 9.56 -2.68 24.95
N ASN A 255 8.46 -2.77 24.20
CA ASN A 255 8.54 -2.80 22.74
C ASN A 255 8.68 -1.41 22.11
N GLY A 256 8.76 -0.36 22.96
CA GLY A 256 8.81 1.01 22.50
C GLY A 256 7.44 1.63 22.26
N LEU A 257 7.44 2.92 22.04
CA LEU A 257 6.26 3.75 21.83
C LEU A 257 6.42 4.55 20.52
N TYR A 258 5.30 4.94 19.93
CA TYR A 258 5.30 5.84 18.78
C TYR A 258 4.23 6.92 18.93
N PHE A 259 4.45 8.05 18.26
CA PHE A 259 3.50 9.14 18.13
C PHE A 259 3.33 9.53 16.67
N ILE A 260 2.10 9.59 16.17
CA ILE A 260 1.79 10.00 14.80
C ILE A 260 1.37 11.46 14.79
N ASP A 261 2.11 12.29 14.10
CA ASP A 261 1.75 13.67 13.82
C ASP A 261 1.21 13.77 12.39
N ASN A 262 -0.10 13.67 12.25
CA ASN A 262 -0.77 13.78 10.97
C ASN A 262 -0.62 15.18 10.33
N SER A 263 -0.40 16.21 11.14
CA SER A 263 -0.27 17.58 10.63
C SER A 263 1.06 17.81 9.92
N ARG A 264 2.11 17.15 10.40
CA ARG A 264 3.46 17.23 9.83
C ARG A 264 3.80 16.04 8.94
N GLY A 265 2.99 14.97 8.95
CA GLY A 265 3.20 13.77 8.16
C GLY A 265 4.35 12.89 8.63
N TYR A 266 4.58 12.82 9.95
CA TYR A 266 5.64 12.01 10.54
C TYR A 266 5.15 11.08 11.62
N ILE A 267 5.84 9.96 11.75
CA ILE A 267 5.78 9.07 12.92
C ILE A 267 7.06 9.29 13.71
N TYR A 268 6.93 9.56 14.99
CA TYR A 268 8.02 9.71 15.92
C TYR A 268 8.11 8.49 16.83
N PHE A 269 9.31 8.03 17.09
CA PHE A 269 9.55 6.85 17.90
C PHE A 269 10.30 7.20 19.18
N SER A 270 10.14 6.36 20.20
CA SER A 270 10.96 6.42 21.40
C SER A 270 12.35 5.84 21.16
N SER A 271 13.34 6.18 21.99
CA SER A 271 14.74 5.75 21.88
C SER A 271 14.94 4.23 21.76
N GLY A 272 14.09 3.44 22.39
CA GLY A 272 14.19 1.98 22.39
C GLY A 272 13.96 1.29 21.03
N ILE A 273 13.57 2.06 19.99
CA ILE A 273 13.28 1.53 18.63
C ILE A 273 14.39 1.89 17.63
N ASN A 274 15.37 2.68 18.04
CA ASN A 274 16.49 3.06 17.16
C ASN A 274 17.18 1.85 16.53
N GLY A 275 17.40 1.89 15.21
CA GLY A 275 18.06 0.83 14.44
C GLY A 275 17.24 -0.47 14.32
N LYS A 276 15.97 -0.49 14.74
CA LYS A 276 15.10 -1.64 14.52
C LYS A 276 14.33 -1.50 13.21
N ILE A 277 14.04 -2.63 12.59
CA ILE A 277 13.18 -2.70 11.43
C ILE A 277 11.72 -2.68 11.90
N VAL A 278 10.98 -1.66 11.48
CA VAL A 278 9.58 -1.45 11.85
C VAL A 278 8.70 -1.67 10.63
N THR A 279 7.62 -2.42 10.81
CA THR A 279 6.58 -2.64 9.82
C THR A 279 5.36 -1.79 10.17
N LEU A 280 5.03 -0.83 9.31
CA LEU A 280 3.80 -0.06 9.36
C LEU A 280 2.74 -0.75 8.51
N LYS A 281 1.65 -1.22 9.14
CA LYS A 281 0.42 -1.64 8.47
C LYS A 281 -0.58 -0.49 8.53
N TYR A 282 -1.07 -0.04 7.39
CA TYR A 282 -1.91 1.15 7.29
C TYR A 282 -3.02 0.98 6.25
N ILE A 283 -4.04 1.81 6.35
CA ILE A 283 -5.08 1.95 5.35
C ILE A 283 -4.61 2.98 4.34
N SER A 284 -4.56 2.57 3.08
CA SER A 284 -4.24 3.39 1.92
C SER A 284 -5.52 3.94 1.30
N ASP A 285 -5.45 5.13 0.70
CA ASP A 285 -6.53 5.66 -0.15
C ASP A 285 -6.55 5.03 -1.55
N SER A 286 -5.59 4.14 -1.82
CA SER A 286 -5.40 3.49 -3.12
C SER A 286 -5.13 4.45 -4.28
N LEU A 287 -4.71 5.69 -3.98
CA LEU A 287 -4.41 6.73 -4.96
C LEU A 287 -2.91 7.03 -5.04
N GLY A 288 -2.04 6.02 -4.97
CA GLY A 288 -0.61 6.18 -5.16
C GLY A 288 -0.25 6.72 -6.57
N THR A 289 0.75 6.16 -7.20
CA THR A 289 1.02 6.40 -8.63
C THR A 289 -0.05 5.73 -9.49
N GLU A 290 -0.27 6.22 -10.71
CA GLU A 290 -1.31 5.65 -11.61
C GLU A 290 -1.12 4.15 -11.84
N GLU A 291 0.12 3.68 -11.90
CA GLU A 291 0.47 2.26 -12.02
C GLU A 291 0.11 1.41 -10.78
N GLU A 292 0.06 2.04 -9.61
CA GLU A 292 -0.29 1.38 -8.35
C GLU A 292 -1.80 1.33 -8.10
N ILE A 293 -2.57 2.15 -8.80
CA ILE A 293 -4.03 2.19 -8.61
C ILE A 293 -4.66 0.96 -9.22
N ARG A 294 -5.01 0.01 -8.36
CA ARG A 294 -5.65 -1.25 -8.75
C ARG A 294 -6.87 -1.51 -7.89
N ILE A 295 -7.91 -2.04 -8.51
CA ILE A 295 -9.15 -2.38 -7.81
C ILE A 295 -9.49 -3.85 -8.01
N HIS A 296 -10.04 -4.48 -6.98
CA HIS A 296 -10.51 -5.86 -7.09
C HIS A 296 -11.68 -5.95 -8.07
N LYS A 297 -11.67 -6.95 -8.99
CA LYS A 297 -12.72 -7.18 -10.02
C LYS A 297 -14.15 -7.19 -9.48
N LEU A 298 -14.35 -7.67 -8.25
CA LEU A 298 -15.67 -7.68 -7.62
C LEU A 298 -16.20 -6.29 -7.27
N ALA A 299 -15.35 -5.26 -7.24
CA ALA A 299 -15.72 -3.87 -6.99
C ALA A 299 -15.85 -3.03 -8.27
N GLU A 300 -15.45 -3.55 -9.43
CA GLU A 300 -15.46 -2.87 -10.71
C GLU A 300 -16.83 -2.24 -11.04
N GLU A 301 -17.90 -2.99 -10.90
CA GLU A 301 -19.26 -2.50 -11.16
C GLU A 301 -19.68 -1.36 -10.21
N ALA A 302 -19.21 -1.39 -8.96
CA ALA A 302 -19.47 -0.32 -8.00
C ALA A 302 -18.79 1.00 -8.42
N VAL A 303 -17.56 0.92 -8.96
CA VAL A 303 -16.85 2.08 -9.51
C VAL A 303 -17.59 2.64 -10.72
N TYR A 304 -18.03 1.78 -11.64
CA TYR A 304 -18.78 2.23 -12.82
C TYR A 304 -20.08 2.95 -12.45
N LYS A 305 -20.86 2.41 -11.52
CA LYS A 305 -22.09 3.06 -11.06
C LYS A 305 -21.83 4.36 -10.32
N TRP A 306 -20.74 4.43 -9.56
CA TRP A 306 -20.31 5.67 -8.91
C TRP A 306 -19.93 6.74 -9.91
N THR A 307 -19.07 6.40 -10.87
CA THR A 307 -18.62 7.29 -11.95
C THR A 307 -19.78 7.78 -12.80
N ALA A 308 -20.67 6.88 -13.22
CA ALA A 308 -21.87 7.25 -13.99
C ALA A 308 -22.77 8.21 -13.21
N HIS A 309 -23.03 7.94 -11.92
CA HIS A 309 -23.80 8.85 -11.08
C HIS A 309 -23.10 10.20 -10.93
N GLY A 310 -21.77 10.23 -10.72
CA GLY A 310 -21.01 11.47 -10.60
C GLY A 310 -21.12 12.35 -11.84
N ILE A 311 -20.92 11.78 -13.02
CA ILE A 311 -20.99 12.48 -14.30
C ILE A 311 -22.42 12.96 -14.57
N LEU A 312 -23.45 12.14 -14.33
CA LEU A 312 -24.83 12.49 -14.60
C LEU A 312 -25.34 13.58 -13.64
N SER A 313 -24.92 13.55 -12.39
CA SER A 313 -25.33 14.54 -11.37
C SER A 313 -24.69 15.91 -11.58
N SER A 314 -23.53 16.00 -12.26
CA SER A 314 -22.87 17.25 -12.57
C SER A 314 -23.46 17.98 -13.79
N ARG A 315 -24.31 17.30 -14.58
CA ARG A 315 -24.87 17.83 -15.82
C ARG A 315 -26.22 18.48 -15.61
N VAL A 316 -26.37 19.71 -16.07
CA VAL A 316 -27.63 20.48 -15.99
C VAL A 316 -28.77 19.86 -16.81
N SER A 317 -28.43 19.19 -17.91
CA SER A 317 -29.43 18.63 -18.84
C SER A 317 -29.93 17.22 -18.50
N THR A 318 -29.47 16.63 -17.39
CA THR A 318 -29.85 15.27 -17.01
C THR A 318 -31.18 15.31 -16.25
N PRO A 319 -32.22 14.53 -16.66
CA PRO A 319 -33.47 14.45 -15.93
C PRO A 319 -33.29 13.87 -14.52
N GLU A 320 -33.99 14.44 -13.55
CA GLU A 320 -33.86 14.08 -12.12
C GLU A 320 -34.16 12.58 -11.86
N TYR A 321 -35.11 11.99 -12.56
CA TYR A 321 -35.42 10.57 -12.41
C TYR A 321 -34.27 9.65 -12.81
N VAL A 322 -33.43 10.06 -13.79
CA VAL A 322 -32.22 9.32 -14.19
C VAL A 322 -31.18 9.37 -13.07
N ILE A 323 -30.96 10.56 -12.50
CA ILE A 323 -30.02 10.75 -11.38
C ILE A 323 -30.49 9.90 -10.17
N ALA A 324 -31.78 9.92 -9.85
CA ALA A 324 -32.34 9.12 -8.76
C ALA A 324 -32.19 7.61 -8.99
N ARG A 325 -32.36 7.15 -10.24
CA ARG A 325 -32.10 5.76 -10.62
C ARG A 325 -30.64 5.37 -10.40
N PHE A 326 -29.68 6.14 -10.94
CA PHE A 326 -28.27 5.86 -10.78
C PHE A 326 -27.78 5.95 -9.34
N LYS A 327 -28.37 6.83 -8.53
CA LYS A 327 -28.14 6.89 -7.08
C LYS A 327 -28.51 5.56 -6.40
N LYS A 328 -29.67 4.99 -6.72
CA LYS A 328 -30.10 3.68 -6.18
C LYS A 328 -29.20 2.55 -6.66
N GLU A 329 -28.85 2.52 -7.96
CA GLU A 329 -27.95 1.52 -8.54
C GLU A 329 -26.55 1.59 -7.90
N ARG A 330 -26.02 2.79 -7.66
CA ARG A 330 -24.76 3.00 -6.93
C ARG A 330 -24.78 2.36 -5.55
N PHE A 331 -25.79 2.64 -4.74
CA PHE A 331 -25.91 2.05 -3.41
C PHE A 331 -26.04 0.51 -3.45
N ALA A 332 -26.78 -0.01 -4.40
CA ALA A 332 -26.93 -1.45 -4.58
C ALA A 332 -25.59 -2.11 -4.97
N ALA A 333 -24.86 -1.53 -5.92
CA ALA A 333 -23.58 -2.04 -6.37
C ALA A 333 -22.50 -2.00 -5.25
N ILE A 334 -22.45 -0.90 -4.48
CA ILE A 334 -21.53 -0.79 -3.32
C ILE A 334 -21.87 -1.88 -2.29
N ARG A 335 -23.12 -2.07 -1.95
CA ARG A 335 -23.54 -3.11 -0.99
C ARG A 335 -23.15 -4.50 -1.50
N GLN A 336 -23.34 -4.77 -2.79
CA GLN A 336 -22.98 -6.05 -3.40
C GLN A 336 -21.46 -6.26 -3.39
N ALA A 337 -20.67 -5.22 -3.70
CA ALA A 337 -19.21 -5.27 -3.60
C ALA A 337 -18.74 -5.55 -2.16
N LYS A 338 -19.31 -4.84 -1.16
CA LYS A 338 -19.02 -5.10 0.26
C LYS A 338 -19.28 -6.56 0.66
N LEU A 339 -20.43 -7.11 0.27
CA LEU A 339 -20.78 -8.50 0.59
C LEU A 339 -19.83 -9.51 -0.07
N ARG A 340 -19.46 -9.26 -1.33
CA ARG A 340 -18.54 -10.14 -2.07
C ARG A 340 -17.11 -10.08 -1.53
N LEU A 341 -16.64 -8.88 -1.16
CA LEU A 341 -15.29 -8.67 -0.63
C LEU A 341 -15.15 -9.06 0.85
N SER A 342 -16.25 -9.05 1.62
CA SER A 342 -16.21 -9.42 3.04
C SER A 342 -15.89 -10.89 3.27
N ASN A 343 -16.05 -11.74 2.25
CA ASN A 343 -15.78 -13.19 2.30
C ASN A 343 -16.34 -13.85 3.57
N LEU A 344 -17.55 -13.41 4.00
CA LEU A 344 -18.20 -13.94 5.19
C LEU A 344 -18.68 -15.37 4.89
N LYS A 345 -17.99 -16.35 5.45
CA LYS A 345 -18.40 -17.74 5.39
C LYS A 345 -19.47 -17.99 6.45
N ILE A 346 -20.56 -18.65 6.06
CA ILE A 346 -21.65 -19.02 6.97
C ILE A 346 -21.15 -19.85 8.15
N GLU A 347 -20.12 -20.66 7.92
CA GLU A 347 -19.46 -21.46 8.96
C GLU A 347 -18.79 -20.61 10.03
N GLU A 348 -18.10 -19.53 9.64
CA GLU A 348 -17.46 -18.59 10.59
C GLU A 348 -18.52 -17.84 11.42
N LEU A 349 -19.60 -17.41 10.77
CA LEU A 349 -20.74 -16.79 11.48
C LEU A 349 -21.34 -17.77 12.49
N ASN A 350 -21.55 -19.03 12.11
CA ASN A 350 -22.05 -20.06 13.02
C ASN A 350 -21.11 -20.31 14.20
N LEU A 351 -19.77 -20.32 13.96
CA LEU A 351 -18.77 -20.46 15.03
C LEU A 351 -18.80 -19.28 15.99
N ILE A 352 -18.89 -18.05 15.49
CA ILE A 352 -18.99 -16.83 16.32
C ILE A 352 -20.27 -16.86 17.14
N MET A 353 -21.40 -17.22 16.55
CA MET A 353 -22.67 -17.31 17.24
C MET A 353 -22.69 -18.44 18.30
N LYS A 354 -22.13 -19.60 17.99
CA LYS A 354 -22.01 -20.73 18.93
C LYS A 354 -21.08 -20.40 20.10
N ASN A 355 -19.98 -19.69 19.87
CA ASN A 355 -19.09 -19.28 20.95
C ASN A 355 -19.73 -18.26 21.87
N LYS A 356 -20.50 -17.29 21.35
CA LYS A 356 -21.28 -16.35 22.17
C LYS A 356 -22.38 -17.04 22.95
N SER A 357 -23.05 -18.05 22.39
CA SER A 357 -24.09 -18.80 23.11
C SER A 357 -23.55 -19.68 24.23
N LYS A 358 -22.30 -20.10 24.18
CA LYS A 358 -21.64 -20.87 25.26
C LYS A 358 -21.23 -20.00 26.46
N ILE A 359 -21.05 -18.70 26.28
CA ILE A 359 -20.70 -17.76 27.37
C ILE A 359 -21.92 -17.43 28.24
N ILE A 360 -23.13 -17.70 27.79
CA ILE A 360 -24.39 -17.38 28.50
C ILE A 360 -24.84 -18.52 29.43
N LYS A 361 -24.10 -19.64 29.50
CA LYS A 361 -24.40 -20.76 30.38
C LYS A 361 -23.48 -20.80 31.59
N HIS A 362 -23.49 -19.75 32.40
CA HIS A 362 -23.05 -19.79 33.78
C HIS A 362 -23.99 -18.98 34.63
#